data_9c24a267d90c4eb8c1135ab5894f3789
#
_entry.id   9c24a267d90c4eb8c1135ab5894f3789
#
_cell.length_a   1.000
_cell.length_b   1.000
_cell.length_c   1.000
_cell.angle_alpha   90.00
_cell.angle_beta   90.00
_cell.angle_gamma   90.00
#
_symmetry.space_group_name_H-M   'P 1'
#
loop_
_entity.id
_entity.type
_entity.pdbx_description
1 polymer ?
#
loop_
_entity_poly.entity_id
_entity_poly.type
_entity_poly.pdbx_seq_one_letter_code
_entity_poly.pdbx_strand_id
1 'polypeptide(L)'
;MSMLKPLKPRVLVLMASYNGLQYIDTQIKSIADQVDCEITLLISVDKSEDNTFYYLEDLKKYYQFIKLLDYGAKYGSAANNFYRLIIEANLQHYDFIAFSDQDDVWEQDKLIRHIKLMQEHGVDGVSSNVLAFWADGKKKIINKSQPQRELDYLFESAGPGCSFLMTPWLMNKVREQLTDKNSLAKDIVLHDWLTYAICRAHGHRWMIDSIPSVQYRQHENNVMGANAGWKAKWIRFKRLKHGWYRREVVKIVHICNGIAPNGEIDRLGNLLATKNLFSKLKLLAYVTKARRSLLDRCLLALSIALGIF
;
A
#
# COMPACT_ATOMS: atom_id res chain seq x y z
N MET A 1 15.75 -0.06 42.67
CA MET A 1 15.09 0.76 41.65
C MET A 1 14.49 -0.20 40.63
N SER A 2 13.19 -0.46 40.71
CA SER A 2 12.48 -1.27 39.69
C SER A 2 12.48 -0.43 38.41
N MET A 3 13.25 -0.85 37.39
CA MET A 3 13.13 -0.26 36.05
C MET A 3 11.71 -0.57 35.55
N LEU A 4 10.89 0.47 35.42
CA LEU A 4 9.60 0.35 34.77
C LEU A 4 9.88 -0.21 33.36
N LYS A 5 9.27 -1.37 33.06
CA LYS A 5 9.35 -1.97 31.73
C LYS A 5 8.83 -0.92 30.73
N PRO A 6 9.58 -0.57 29.68
CA PRO A 6 9.10 0.40 28.71
C PRO A 6 7.75 -0.05 28.18
N LEU A 7 6.80 0.88 28.09
CA LEU A 7 5.48 0.63 27.53
C LEU A 7 5.65 0.10 26.11
N LYS A 8 4.98 -1.03 25.81
CA LYS A 8 4.98 -1.57 24.45
C LYS A 8 4.27 -0.61 23.49
N PRO A 9 4.80 -0.37 22.29
CA PRO A 9 4.11 0.46 21.29
C PRO A 9 2.78 -0.18 20.91
N ARG A 10 1.74 0.67 20.79
CA ARG A 10 0.38 0.25 20.45
C ARG A 10 0.18 0.39 18.94
N VAL A 11 -0.11 -0.70 18.28
CA VAL A 11 -0.26 -0.77 16.82
C VAL A 11 -1.68 -1.13 16.45
N LEU A 12 -2.32 -0.29 15.62
CA LEU A 12 -3.57 -0.62 14.97
C LEU A 12 -3.29 -1.24 13.59
N VAL A 13 -3.68 -2.49 13.42
CA VAL A 13 -3.62 -3.20 12.14
C VAL A 13 -4.96 -3.10 11.45
N LEU A 14 -4.98 -2.55 10.24
CA LEU A 14 -6.15 -2.42 9.37
C LEU A 14 -6.12 -3.56 8.35
N MET A 15 -7.07 -4.49 8.41
CA MET A 15 -7.17 -5.63 7.51
C MET A 15 -8.41 -5.54 6.63
N ALA A 16 -8.21 -5.53 5.31
CA ALA A 16 -9.28 -5.66 4.35
C ALA A 16 -9.48 -7.14 3.96
N SER A 17 -10.73 -7.63 4.03
CA SER A 17 -11.05 -9.02 3.75
C SER A 17 -12.21 -9.16 2.76
N TYR A 18 -12.09 -10.15 1.86
CA TYR A 18 -13.12 -10.59 0.91
C TYR A 18 -12.86 -12.04 0.50
N ASN A 19 -13.82 -12.95 0.72
CA ASN A 19 -13.69 -14.38 0.43
C ASN A 19 -12.36 -14.96 0.97
N GLY A 20 -12.06 -14.65 2.25
CA GLY A 20 -10.74 -14.89 2.86
C GLY A 20 -10.62 -16.17 3.68
N LEU A 21 -11.71 -16.93 3.83
CA LEU A 21 -11.80 -18.06 4.78
C LEU A 21 -10.60 -19.03 4.69
N GLN A 22 -10.09 -19.25 3.49
CA GLN A 22 -9.00 -20.19 3.25
C GLN A 22 -7.67 -19.80 3.94
N TYR A 23 -7.39 -18.50 4.09
CA TYR A 23 -6.05 -18.04 4.49
C TYR A 23 -6.06 -17.18 5.77
N ILE A 24 -7.21 -16.62 6.13
CA ILE A 24 -7.32 -15.57 7.14
C ILE A 24 -6.84 -16.01 8.54
N ASP A 25 -7.03 -17.29 8.90
CA ASP A 25 -6.55 -17.83 10.17
C ASP A 25 -5.02 -17.79 10.28
N THR A 26 -4.33 -18.17 9.21
CA THR A 26 -2.86 -18.13 9.16
C THR A 26 -2.36 -16.69 9.28
N GLN A 27 -3.02 -15.76 8.59
CA GLN A 27 -2.67 -14.34 8.67
C GLN A 27 -2.89 -13.78 10.07
N ILE A 28 -4.04 -14.04 10.70
CA ILE A 28 -4.35 -13.57 12.06
C ILE A 28 -3.35 -14.13 13.08
N LYS A 29 -2.98 -15.40 12.96
CA LYS A 29 -1.93 -16.00 13.82
C LYS A 29 -0.61 -15.28 13.67
N SER A 30 -0.17 -14.98 12.44
CA SER A 30 1.09 -14.28 12.20
C SER A 30 1.09 -12.85 12.76
N ILE A 31 -0.09 -12.21 12.84
CA ILE A 31 -0.26 -10.91 13.51
C ILE A 31 -0.25 -11.07 15.02
N ALA A 32 -0.91 -12.10 15.57
CA ALA A 32 -0.91 -12.39 17.01
C ALA A 32 0.50 -12.70 17.55
N ASP A 33 1.34 -13.31 16.72
CA ASP A 33 2.71 -13.72 17.06
C ASP A 33 3.73 -12.58 16.98
N GLN A 34 3.33 -11.34 16.68
CA GLN A 34 4.24 -10.20 16.66
C GLN A 34 4.80 -9.90 18.05
N VAL A 35 6.13 -9.70 18.12
CA VAL A 35 6.82 -9.48 19.41
C VAL A 35 6.85 -8.01 19.79
N ASP A 36 6.88 -7.76 21.11
CA ASP A 36 7.12 -6.45 21.73
C ASP A 36 6.19 -5.30 21.32
N CYS A 37 5.00 -5.63 20.82
CA CYS A 37 3.94 -4.69 20.49
C CYS A 37 2.63 -5.06 21.20
N GLU A 38 1.79 -4.06 21.42
CA GLU A 38 0.38 -4.23 21.78
C GLU A 38 -0.47 -4.00 20.53
N ILE A 39 -1.23 -5.00 20.11
CA ILE A 39 -1.92 -4.98 18.81
C ILE A 39 -3.42 -4.88 18.99
N THR A 40 -4.05 -4.07 18.16
CA THR A 40 -5.48 -4.15 17.84
C THR A 40 -5.62 -4.42 16.35
N LEU A 41 -6.37 -5.44 15.98
CA LEU A 41 -6.66 -5.81 14.59
C LEU A 41 -8.09 -5.39 14.25
N LEU A 42 -8.24 -4.34 13.42
CA LEU A 42 -9.53 -3.89 12.91
C LEU A 42 -9.74 -4.46 11.51
N ILE A 43 -10.80 -5.25 11.34
CA ILE A 43 -11.10 -5.94 10.08
C ILE A 43 -12.36 -5.35 9.45
N SER A 44 -12.28 -5.04 8.17
CA SER A 44 -13.43 -4.75 7.32
C SER A 44 -13.64 -5.90 6.34
N VAL A 45 -14.77 -6.57 6.43
CA VAL A 45 -15.14 -7.66 5.52
C VAL A 45 -16.07 -7.12 4.44
N ASP A 46 -15.62 -7.13 3.17
CA ASP A 46 -16.49 -6.88 2.02
C ASP A 46 -17.52 -8.01 1.91
N LYS A 47 -18.70 -7.75 1.36
CA LYS A 47 -19.75 -8.77 1.23
C LYS A 47 -19.24 -10.00 0.50
N SER A 48 -18.95 -11.05 1.28
CA SER A 48 -18.33 -12.29 0.85
C SER A 48 -19.38 -13.36 0.53
N GLU A 49 -19.03 -14.30 -0.36
CA GLU A 49 -19.84 -15.46 -0.72
C GLU A 49 -19.50 -16.68 0.13
N ASP A 50 -18.35 -16.64 0.82
CA ASP A 50 -17.93 -17.65 1.80
C ASP A 50 -18.31 -17.24 3.23
N ASN A 51 -17.99 -18.08 4.19
CA ASN A 51 -18.30 -17.84 5.60
C ASN A 51 -17.25 -16.96 6.32
N THR A 52 -16.46 -16.16 5.62
CA THR A 52 -15.37 -15.33 6.20
C THR A 52 -15.86 -14.49 7.39
N PHE A 53 -17.00 -13.78 7.25
CA PHE A 53 -17.49 -12.92 8.31
C PHE A 53 -17.89 -13.71 9.57
N TYR A 54 -18.65 -14.77 9.40
CA TYR A 54 -19.14 -15.58 10.54
C TYR A 54 -17.97 -16.30 11.24
N TYR A 55 -16.98 -16.74 10.50
CA TYR A 55 -15.76 -17.29 11.06
C TYR A 55 -15.01 -16.26 11.93
N LEU A 56 -14.89 -15.02 11.47
CA LEU A 56 -14.25 -13.94 12.21
C LEU A 56 -15.06 -13.51 13.46
N GLU A 57 -16.39 -13.52 13.40
CA GLU A 57 -17.25 -13.30 14.57
C GLU A 57 -17.05 -14.37 15.66
N ASP A 58 -16.85 -15.63 15.26
CA ASP A 58 -16.51 -16.67 16.19
C ASP A 58 -15.07 -16.52 16.72
N LEU A 59 -14.11 -16.21 15.86
CA LEU A 59 -12.71 -16.07 16.23
C LEU A 59 -12.47 -14.91 17.22
N LYS A 60 -13.25 -13.83 17.11
CA LYS A 60 -13.26 -12.68 18.03
C LYS A 60 -13.53 -13.07 19.50
N LYS A 61 -14.20 -14.19 19.73
CA LYS A 61 -14.46 -14.70 21.09
C LYS A 61 -13.18 -15.21 21.78
N TYR A 62 -12.22 -15.67 21.00
CA TYR A 62 -10.95 -16.21 21.47
C TYR A 62 -9.81 -15.18 21.42
N TYR A 63 -9.86 -14.23 20.46
CA TYR A 63 -8.85 -13.19 20.26
C TYR A 63 -9.42 -11.81 20.55
N GLN A 64 -9.28 -11.33 21.80
CA GLN A 64 -9.83 -10.02 22.24
C GLN A 64 -9.24 -8.81 21.51
N PHE A 65 -8.10 -8.98 20.83
CA PHE A 65 -7.49 -7.91 20.02
C PHE A 65 -8.18 -7.69 18.67
N ILE A 66 -9.11 -8.59 18.26
CA ILE A 66 -9.86 -8.48 17.00
C ILE A 66 -11.09 -7.59 17.20
N LYS A 67 -11.25 -6.64 16.30
CA LYS A 67 -12.44 -5.80 16.14
C LYS A 67 -12.95 -5.90 14.71
N LEU A 68 -14.25 -5.99 14.52
CA LEU A 68 -14.89 -6.04 13.21
C LEU A 68 -15.68 -4.77 12.98
N LEU A 69 -15.60 -4.21 11.78
CA LEU A 69 -16.55 -3.19 11.32
C LEU A 69 -17.88 -3.86 10.90
N ASP A 70 -18.93 -3.07 10.82
CA ASP A 70 -20.27 -3.55 10.42
C ASP A 70 -20.24 -4.27 9.09
N TYR A 71 -20.96 -5.39 9.01
CA TYR A 71 -20.96 -6.25 7.82
C TYR A 71 -22.24 -6.04 6.99
N GLY A 72 -22.12 -6.30 5.67
CA GLY A 72 -23.26 -6.38 4.75
C GLY A 72 -23.16 -5.46 3.54
N ALA A 73 -22.31 -4.43 3.58
CA ALA A 73 -22.06 -3.57 2.42
C ALA A 73 -21.06 -4.23 1.44
N LYS A 74 -21.19 -3.87 0.14
CA LYS A 74 -20.27 -4.28 -0.92
C LYS A 74 -19.39 -3.08 -1.32
N TYR A 75 -18.10 -3.21 -1.11
CA TYR A 75 -17.11 -2.19 -1.47
C TYR A 75 -16.51 -2.44 -2.86
N GLY A 76 -16.45 -3.70 -3.28
CA GLY A 76 -16.14 -4.13 -4.64
C GLY A 76 -14.66 -4.07 -5.03
N SER A 77 -13.78 -3.62 -4.15
CA SER A 77 -12.33 -3.65 -4.34
C SER A 77 -11.57 -3.58 -3.02
N ALA A 78 -10.35 -4.12 -3.00
CA ALA A 78 -9.46 -4.01 -1.84
C ALA A 78 -9.24 -2.53 -1.46
N ALA A 79 -8.99 -1.63 -2.43
CA ALA A 79 -8.77 -0.21 -2.15
C ALA A 79 -9.97 0.42 -1.42
N ASN A 80 -11.19 0.22 -1.92
CA ASN A 80 -12.39 0.78 -1.28
C ASN A 80 -12.60 0.22 0.13
N ASN A 81 -12.28 -1.05 0.35
CA ASN A 81 -12.37 -1.67 1.66
C ASN A 81 -11.31 -1.11 2.62
N PHE A 82 -10.08 -0.85 2.16
CA PHE A 82 -9.07 -0.12 2.92
C PHE A 82 -9.48 1.33 3.18
N TYR A 83 -10.10 2.01 2.22
CA TYR A 83 -10.59 3.38 2.40
C TYR A 83 -11.65 3.47 3.48
N ARG A 84 -12.56 2.50 3.53
CA ARG A 84 -13.48 2.37 4.65
C ARG A 84 -12.74 2.24 5.99
N LEU A 85 -11.79 1.33 6.10
CA LEU A 85 -10.99 1.15 7.31
C LEU A 85 -10.32 2.45 7.75
N ILE A 86 -9.71 3.17 6.81
CA ILE A 86 -9.02 4.44 7.08
C ILE A 86 -10.01 5.50 7.57
N ILE A 87 -11.23 5.58 7.00
CA ILE A 87 -12.25 6.56 7.35
C ILE A 87 -12.86 6.25 8.73
N GLU A 88 -13.23 4.98 8.98
CA GLU A 88 -13.99 4.58 10.16
C GLU A 88 -13.10 4.25 11.38
N ALA A 89 -11.80 3.97 11.20
CA ALA A 89 -10.92 3.61 12.30
C ALA A 89 -10.77 4.77 13.31
N ASN A 90 -10.90 4.47 14.61
CA ASN A 90 -10.43 5.40 15.63
C ASN A 90 -8.91 5.28 15.78
N LEU A 91 -8.19 6.33 15.42
CA LEU A 91 -6.72 6.37 15.47
C LEU A 91 -6.17 6.86 16.81
N GLN A 92 -7.05 7.32 17.72
CA GLN A 92 -6.64 7.78 19.03
C GLN A 92 -6.03 6.61 19.84
N HIS A 93 -4.98 6.92 20.59
CA HIS A 93 -4.29 5.96 21.47
C HIS A 93 -3.43 4.90 20.76
N TYR A 94 -3.25 4.98 19.44
CA TYR A 94 -2.28 4.15 18.75
C TYR A 94 -1.05 4.97 18.38
N ASP A 95 0.11 4.33 18.52
CA ASP A 95 1.40 4.94 18.20
C ASP A 95 1.76 4.72 16.71
N PHE A 96 1.25 3.63 16.12
CA PHE A 96 1.44 3.26 14.72
C PHE A 96 0.22 2.58 14.12
N ILE A 97 0.11 2.66 12.77
CA ILE A 97 -0.92 1.99 11.98
C ILE A 97 -0.26 1.12 10.92
N ALA A 98 -0.72 -0.12 10.76
CA ALA A 98 -0.25 -1.04 9.71
C ALA A 98 -1.40 -1.45 8.79
N PHE A 99 -1.10 -1.72 7.52
CA PHE A 99 -2.01 -2.40 6.62
C PHE A 99 -1.74 -3.90 6.58
N SER A 100 -2.79 -4.68 6.42
CA SER A 100 -2.71 -6.13 6.26
C SER A 100 -3.69 -6.60 5.20
N ASP A 101 -3.20 -7.39 4.25
CA ASP A 101 -4.06 -8.23 3.42
C ASP A 101 -4.46 -9.48 4.23
N GLN A 102 -5.46 -10.25 3.77
CA GLN A 102 -6.04 -11.37 4.53
C GLN A 102 -5.30 -12.70 4.38
N ASP A 103 -4.33 -12.77 3.45
CA ASP A 103 -3.82 -14.02 2.86
C ASP A 103 -2.30 -14.18 2.92
N ASP A 104 -1.61 -13.26 3.60
CA ASP A 104 -0.16 -13.29 3.77
C ASP A 104 0.28 -13.97 5.09
N VAL A 105 1.59 -13.96 5.34
CA VAL A 105 2.18 -14.35 6.63
C VAL A 105 3.22 -13.30 7.02
N TRP A 106 3.06 -12.67 8.17
CA TRP A 106 4.03 -11.69 8.66
C TRP A 106 5.21 -12.36 9.35
N GLU A 107 6.42 -11.81 9.13
CA GLU A 107 7.58 -12.18 9.95
C GLU A 107 7.38 -11.68 11.38
N GLN A 108 7.78 -12.49 12.37
CA GLN A 108 7.46 -12.26 13.77
C GLN A 108 8.00 -10.92 14.31
N ASP A 109 9.07 -10.40 13.76
CA ASP A 109 9.70 -9.13 14.13
C ASP A 109 9.28 -7.94 13.26
N LYS A 110 8.32 -8.11 12.32
CA LYS A 110 7.94 -7.08 11.35
C LYS A 110 7.66 -5.74 12.02
N LEU A 111 6.74 -5.71 12.98
CA LEU A 111 6.31 -4.46 13.59
C LEU A 111 7.43 -3.77 14.36
N ILE A 112 8.08 -4.50 15.25
CA ILE A 112 9.14 -3.89 16.10
C ILE A 112 10.36 -3.44 15.29
N ARG A 113 10.71 -4.15 14.21
CA ARG A 113 11.78 -3.75 13.30
C ARG A 113 11.41 -2.47 12.54
N HIS A 114 10.21 -2.39 12.00
CA HIS A 114 9.75 -1.19 11.30
C HIS A 114 9.64 0.01 12.26
N ILE A 115 9.16 -0.19 13.50
CA ILE A 115 9.11 0.88 14.51
C ILE A 115 10.51 1.43 14.79
N LYS A 116 11.51 0.55 14.99
CA LYS A 116 12.91 0.98 15.18
C LYS A 116 13.43 1.80 14.01
N LEU A 117 13.19 1.34 12.78
CA LEU A 117 13.57 2.06 11.57
C LEU A 117 12.88 3.43 11.48
N MET A 118 11.60 3.52 11.84
CA MET A 118 10.89 4.81 11.87
C MET A 118 11.50 5.78 12.87
N GLN A 119 11.84 5.31 14.06
CA GLN A 119 12.43 6.12 15.13
C GLN A 119 13.85 6.56 14.79
N GLU A 120 14.70 5.64 14.32
CA GLU A 120 16.09 5.90 13.94
C GLU A 120 16.22 6.89 12.79
N HIS A 121 15.35 6.79 11.81
CA HIS A 121 15.41 7.62 10.61
C HIS A 121 14.45 8.82 10.63
N GLY A 122 13.58 8.94 11.62
CA GLY A 122 12.58 10.02 11.72
C GLY A 122 11.70 10.07 10.48
N VAL A 123 11.08 8.95 10.10
CA VAL A 123 10.22 8.82 8.92
C VAL A 123 8.77 8.55 9.34
N ASP A 124 7.81 8.95 8.50
CA ASP A 124 6.37 8.79 8.79
C ASP A 124 5.77 7.52 8.20
N GLY A 125 6.53 6.81 7.38
CA GLY A 125 6.13 5.53 6.86
C GLY A 125 7.33 4.64 6.55
N VAL A 126 7.14 3.34 6.77
CA VAL A 126 8.06 2.27 6.39
C VAL A 126 7.31 1.21 5.60
N SER A 127 7.94 0.73 4.56
CA SER A 127 7.57 -0.49 3.85
C SER A 127 8.78 -1.41 3.75
N SER A 128 8.61 -2.59 3.16
CA SER A 128 9.75 -3.49 2.96
C SER A 128 9.68 -4.23 1.63
N ASN A 129 10.79 -4.89 1.30
CA ASN A 129 10.75 -6.01 0.39
C ASN A 129 9.79 -7.09 0.92
N VAL A 130 9.25 -7.91 0.04
CA VAL A 130 8.42 -9.06 0.42
C VAL A 130 8.93 -10.34 -0.20
N LEU A 131 8.72 -11.46 0.48
CA LEU A 131 9.07 -12.79 -0.03
C LEU A 131 7.82 -13.42 -0.66
N ALA A 132 7.65 -13.26 -1.97
CA ALA A 132 6.58 -13.94 -2.69
C ALA A 132 6.76 -15.46 -2.62
N PHE A 133 5.68 -16.21 -2.32
CA PHE A 133 5.68 -17.66 -2.31
C PHE A 133 4.43 -18.24 -2.97
N TRP A 134 4.58 -19.39 -3.62
CA TRP A 134 3.53 -20.11 -4.36
C TRP A 134 3.23 -21.44 -3.71
N ALA A 135 2.07 -22.00 -4.05
CA ALA A 135 1.65 -23.32 -3.57
C ALA A 135 2.59 -24.46 -4.00
N ASP A 136 3.35 -24.29 -5.09
CA ASP A 136 4.37 -25.24 -5.57
C ASP A 136 5.71 -25.14 -4.82
N GLY A 137 5.78 -24.35 -3.76
CA GLY A 137 6.99 -24.14 -2.94
C GLY A 137 7.99 -23.13 -3.49
N LYS A 138 7.77 -22.57 -4.67
CA LYS A 138 8.64 -21.49 -5.19
C LYS A 138 8.59 -20.27 -4.28
N LYS A 139 9.76 -19.62 -4.13
CA LYS A 139 9.91 -18.36 -3.40
C LYS A 139 10.73 -17.37 -4.22
N LYS A 140 10.38 -16.08 -4.12
CA LYS A 140 11.09 -15.01 -4.81
C LYS A 140 10.99 -13.70 -4.04
N ILE A 141 12.11 -13.04 -3.78
CA ILE A 141 12.10 -11.68 -3.22
C ILE A 141 11.60 -10.70 -4.28
N ILE A 142 10.58 -9.92 -3.92
CA ILE A 142 10.16 -8.74 -4.67
C ILE A 142 10.90 -7.56 -4.07
N ASN A 143 11.93 -7.13 -4.79
CA ASN A 143 12.75 -6.00 -4.35
C ASN A 143 12.02 -4.66 -4.65
N LYS A 144 11.80 -3.87 -3.61
CA LYS A 144 11.22 -2.52 -3.63
C LYS A 144 12.16 -1.47 -3.04
N SER A 145 13.22 -1.90 -2.36
CA SER A 145 14.18 -1.06 -1.64
C SER A 145 15.27 -0.43 -2.53
N GLN A 146 15.00 -0.28 -3.83
CA GLN A 146 15.88 0.53 -4.67
C GLN A 146 15.87 1.99 -4.18
N PRO A 147 16.96 2.75 -4.40
CA PRO A 147 17.04 4.16 -4.00
C PRO A 147 15.86 4.97 -4.50
N GLN A 148 15.17 5.65 -3.58
CA GLN A 148 14.04 6.52 -3.90
C GLN A 148 14.48 7.64 -4.85
N ARG A 149 13.54 8.08 -5.68
CA ARG A 149 13.73 9.16 -6.64
C ARG A 149 12.89 10.36 -6.24
N GLU A 150 13.22 11.50 -6.81
CA GLU A 150 12.59 12.77 -6.50
C GLU A 150 11.07 12.75 -6.70
N LEU A 151 10.59 12.14 -7.78
CA LEU A 151 9.18 12.08 -8.18
C LEU A 151 8.63 10.64 -8.25
N ASP A 152 9.31 9.63 -7.66
CA ASP A 152 8.88 8.24 -7.78
C ASP A 152 7.47 8.00 -7.19
N TYR A 153 7.11 8.74 -6.15
CA TYR A 153 5.81 8.65 -5.50
C TYR A 153 4.64 9.06 -6.41
N LEU A 154 4.91 9.83 -7.46
CA LEU A 154 3.90 10.17 -8.49
C LEU A 154 3.68 9.01 -9.48
N PHE A 155 4.58 8.01 -9.53
CA PHE A 155 4.58 6.97 -10.55
C PHE A 155 4.55 5.54 -10.01
N GLU A 156 4.82 5.33 -8.72
CA GLU A 156 4.80 3.99 -8.10
C GLU A 156 4.61 4.04 -6.59
N SER A 157 4.10 2.93 -6.03
CA SER A 157 4.03 2.72 -4.59
C SER A 157 5.41 2.39 -4.00
N ALA A 158 5.60 2.64 -2.70
CA ALA A 158 6.78 2.21 -1.94
C ALA A 158 6.92 0.69 -1.79
N GLY A 159 5.90 -0.08 -2.11
CA GLY A 159 5.84 -1.53 -2.03
C GLY A 159 4.41 -2.03 -1.87
N PRO A 160 4.18 -3.32 -1.65
CA PRO A 160 2.87 -3.85 -1.32
C PRO A 160 2.36 -3.27 0.01
N GLY A 161 1.08 -2.89 0.05
CA GLY A 161 0.44 -2.29 1.23
C GLY A 161 0.57 -3.12 2.50
N CYS A 162 0.50 -4.45 2.39
CA CYS A 162 0.65 -5.38 3.52
C CYS A 162 2.00 -5.25 4.26
N SER A 163 3.00 -4.60 3.65
CA SER A 163 4.29 -4.33 4.28
C SER A 163 4.34 -2.99 5.04
N PHE A 164 3.31 -2.13 4.93
CA PHE A 164 3.34 -0.75 5.45
C PHE A 164 3.16 -0.67 6.97
N LEU A 165 3.96 0.21 7.58
CA LEU A 165 3.76 0.75 8.93
C LEU A 165 3.88 2.27 8.86
N MET A 166 2.97 2.99 9.51
CA MET A 166 2.79 4.44 9.34
C MET A 166 2.49 5.12 10.66
N THR A 167 2.76 6.43 10.73
CA THR A 167 2.33 7.26 11.86
C THR A 167 0.84 7.56 11.79
N PRO A 168 0.18 7.85 12.95
CA PRO A 168 -1.21 8.35 12.97
C PRO A 168 -1.37 9.67 12.21
N TRP A 169 -0.32 10.51 12.20
CA TRP A 169 -0.31 11.76 11.43
C TRP A 169 -0.55 11.47 9.93
N LEU A 170 0.25 10.57 9.34
CA LEU A 170 0.11 10.22 7.93
C LEU A 170 -1.28 9.63 7.64
N MET A 171 -1.77 8.75 8.51
CA MET A 171 -3.08 8.14 8.32
C MET A 171 -4.23 9.17 8.40
N ASN A 172 -4.11 10.20 9.25
CA ASN A 172 -5.03 11.32 9.26
C ASN A 172 -4.97 12.13 7.96
N LYS A 173 -3.77 12.36 7.38
CA LYS A 173 -3.65 13.05 6.09
C LYS A 173 -4.28 12.26 4.94
N VAL A 174 -4.14 10.94 4.95
CA VAL A 174 -4.85 10.08 3.98
C VAL A 174 -6.36 10.18 4.18
N ARG A 175 -6.86 10.14 5.41
CA ARG A 175 -8.28 10.30 5.74
C ARG A 175 -8.83 11.65 5.29
N GLU A 176 -8.12 12.74 5.52
CA GLU A 176 -8.48 14.08 5.04
C GLU A 176 -8.72 14.06 3.52
N GLN A 177 -7.79 13.50 2.75
CA GLN A 177 -7.95 13.38 1.30
C GLN A 177 -9.12 12.48 0.89
N LEU A 178 -9.34 11.38 1.60
CA LEU A 178 -10.47 10.48 1.32
C LEU A 178 -11.84 11.08 1.68
N THR A 179 -11.90 12.02 2.62
CA THR A 179 -13.15 12.66 3.04
C THR A 179 -13.43 13.99 2.33
N ASP A 180 -12.43 14.58 1.69
CA ASP A 180 -12.61 15.77 0.85
C ASP A 180 -13.40 15.41 -0.41
N LYS A 181 -14.53 16.07 -0.62
CA LYS A 181 -15.41 15.89 -1.78
C LYS A 181 -14.78 16.34 -3.10
N ASN A 182 -13.78 17.22 -3.04
CA ASN A 182 -13.08 17.75 -4.21
C ASN A 182 -11.83 16.92 -4.56
N SER A 183 -11.42 15.99 -3.71
CA SER A 183 -10.25 15.14 -3.93
C SER A 183 -10.60 13.93 -4.80
N LEU A 184 -9.67 13.55 -5.69
CA LEU A 184 -9.75 12.32 -6.47
C LEU A 184 -9.25 11.08 -5.70
N ALA A 185 -8.99 11.19 -4.39
CA ALA A 185 -8.36 10.12 -3.59
C ALA A 185 -9.17 8.82 -3.60
N LYS A 186 -10.51 8.90 -3.53
CA LYS A 186 -11.40 7.72 -3.60
C LYS A 186 -11.36 7.00 -4.95
N ASP A 187 -10.93 7.67 -6.01
CA ASP A 187 -10.85 7.11 -7.35
C ASP A 187 -9.52 6.41 -7.63
N ILE A 188 -8.57 6.47 -6.71
CA ILE A 188 -7.30 5.75 -6.80
C ILE A 188 -7.53 4.27 -6.48
N VAL A 189 -7.07 3.39 -7.36
CA VAL A 189 -7.31 1.94 -7.21
C VAL A 189 -6.24 1.22 -6.36
N LEU A 190 -5.19 1.91 -5.93
CA LEU A 190 -4.10 1.38 -5.12
C LEU A 190 -3.92 2.24 -3.87
N HIS A 191 -4.47 1.78 -2.74
CA HIS A 191 -4.42 2.47 -1.46
C HIS A 191 -3.00 2.69 -0.92
N ASP A 192 -2.11 1.76 -1.20
CA ASP A 192 -0.69 1.82 -0.86
C ASP A 192 0.02 2.95 -1.64
N TRP A 193 -0.23 3.06 -2.95
CA TRP A 193 0.33 4.14 -3.75
C TRP A 193 -0.19 5.51 -3.30
N LEU A 194 -1.50 5.65 -3.05
CA LEU A 194 -2.09 6.88 -2.52
C LEU A 194 -1.43 7.29 -1.20
N THR A 195 -1.28 6.35 -0.26
CA THR A 195 -0.68 6.60 1.05
C THR A 195 0.78 7.08 0.94
N TYR A 196 1.58 6.41 0.11
CA TYR A 196 2.96 6.81 -0.16
C TYR A 196 3.04 8.19 -0.82
N ALA A 197 2.19 8.45 -1.80
CA ALA A 197 2.15 9.72 -2.52
C ALA A 197 1.80 10.89 -1.59
N ILE A 198 0.81 10.73 -0.70
CA ILE A 198 0.43 11.75 0.27
C ILE A 198 1.57 12.05 1.26
N CYS A 199 2.25 11.02 1.78
CA CYS A 199 3.42 11.19 2.64
C CYS A 199 4.48 12.09 1.98
N ARG A 200 4.85 11.73 0.75
CA ARG A 200 5.90 12.42 0.00
C ARG A 200 5.48 13.83 -0.45
N ALA A 201 4.21 14.02 -0.81
CA ALA A 201 3.67 15.33 -1.19
C ALA A 201 3.70 16.33 -0.03
N HIS A 202 3.52 15.88 1.20
CA HIS A 202 3.70 16.72 2.39
C HIS A 202 5.18 17.00 2.76
N GLY A 203 6.15 16.54 1.95
CA GLY A 203 7.58 16.68 2.24
C GLY A 203 8.10 15.72 3.31
N HIS A 204 7.29 14.78 3.75
CA HIS A 204 7.67 13.78 4.76
C HIS A 204 8.46 12.63 4.14
N ARG A 205 9.25 11.96 4.99
CA ARG A 205 10.16 10.90 4.55
C ARG A 205 9.52 9.53 4.70
N TRP A 206 9.89 8.64 3.79
CA TRP A 206 9.52 7.23 3.78
C TRP A 206 10.78 6.36 3.69
N MET A 207 10.81 5.24 4.38
CA MET A 207 11.88 4.27 4.27
C MET A 207 11.37 2.95 3.66
N ILE A 208 12.21 2.30 2.86
CA ILE A 208 11.91 0.98 2.29
C ILE A 208 12.97 0.01 2.79
N ASP A 209 12.61 -0.85 3.73
CA ASP A 209 13.50 -1.86 4.28
C ASP A 209 13.86 -2.92 3.24
N SER A 210 15.13 -3.26 3.15
CA SER A 210 15.64 -4.28 2.24
C SER A 210 15.36 -5.71 2.72
N ILE A 211 15.06 -5.89 4.01
CA ILE A 211 14.76 -7.19 4.59
C ILE A 211 13.25 -7.45 4.43
N PRO A 212 12.82 -8.56 3.79
CA PRO A 212 11.41 -8.90 3.70
C PRO A 212 10.76 -9.00 5.09
N SER A 213 9.62 -8.36 5.26
CA SER A 213 8.85 -8.41 6.51
C SER A 213 7.56 -9.23 6.38
N VAL A 214 7.24 -9.66 5.15
CA VAL A 214 6.01 -10.38 4.82
C VAL A 214 6.33 -11.49 3.84
N GLN A 215 5.85 -12.69 4.12
CA GLN A 215 5.71 -13.74 3.13
C GLN A 215 4.42 -13.47 2.36
N TYR A 216 4.56 -13.01 1.12
CA TYR A 216 3.50 -12.53 0.26
C TYR A 216 2.94 -13.66 -0.60
N ARG A 217 1.77 -14.16 -0.23
CA ARG A 217 1.16 -15.33 -0.89
C ARG A 217 0.75 -15.01 -2.32
N GLN A 218 1.03 -15.94 -3.23
CA GLN A 218 0.68 -15.81 -4.64
C GLN A 218 -0.37 -16.86 -5.01
N HIS A 219 -1.53 -16.37 -5.43
CA HIS A 219 -2.65 -17.18 -5.97
C HIS A 219 -3.36 -16.40 -7.09
N GLU A 220 -4.31 -17.04 -7.77
CA GLU A 220 -4.96 -16.45 -8.95
C GLU A 220 -5.76 -15.19 -8.66
N ASN A 221 -6.24 -15.02 -7.43
CA ASN A 221 -7.08 -13.90 -7.00
C ASN A 221 -6.30 -12.67 -6.52
N ASN A 222 -4.96 -12.67 -6.51
CA ASN A 222 -4.20 -11.48 -6.11
C ASN A 222 -4.47 -10.29 -7.04
N VAL A 223 -4.82 -9.15 -6.47
CA VAL A 223 -5.07 -7.90 -7.23
C VAL A 223 -3.82 -7.45 -7.98
N MET A 224 -2.65 -7.56 -7.34
CA MET A 224 -1.32 -7.23 -7.88
C MET A 224 -0.30 -8.29 -7.50
N GLY A 225 -0.42 -9.50 -8.03
CA GLY A 225 0.50 -10.59 -7.72
C GLY A 225 1.94 -10.37 -8.27
N ALA A 226 2.89 -11.15 -7.74
CA ALA A 226 4.31 -11.18 -8.17
C ALA A 226 4.49 -11.72 -9.60
N ASN A 227 3.45 -12.10 -10.23
CA ASN A 227 3.24 -12.48 -11.62
C ASN A 227 4.48 -12.97 -12.36
N ALA A 228 4.83 -14.23 -12.15
CA ALA A 228 5.72 -14.98 -13.03
C ALA A 228 4.86 -15.74 -14.04
N GLY A 229 4.68 -15.18 -15.26
CA GLY A 229 3.97 -15.89 -16.34
C GLY A 229 3.56 -14.99 -17.49
N TRP A 230 3.40 -15.58 -18.69
CA TRP A 230 3.02 -14.86 -19.91
C TRP A 230 1.61 -14.25 -19.81
N LYS A 231 0.64 -14.92 -19.15
CA LYS A 231 -0.71 -14.41 -18.91
C LYS A 231 -0.73 -13.11 -18.11
N ALA A 232 0.05 -13.05 -17.05
CA ALA A 232 0.13 -11.88 -16.19
C ALA A 232 0.85 -10.71 -16.88
N LYS A 233 1.91 -10.99 -17.66
CA LYS A 233 2.55 -9.98 -18.51
C LYS A 233 1.56 -9.43 -19.55
N TRP A 234 0.71 -10.26 -20.11
CA TRP A 234 -0.29 -9.87 -21.11
C TRP A 234 -1.41 -9.03 -20.51
N ILE A 235 -1.90 -9.35 -19.29
CA ILE A 235 -2.88 -8.54 -18.55
C ILE A 235 -2.30 -7.16 -18.21
N ARG A 236 -1.03 -7.09 -17.76
CA ARG A 236 -0.34 -5.82 -17.54
C ARG A 236 -0.21 -5.01 -18.82
N PHE A 237 0.17 -5.66 -19.91
CA PHE A 237 0.25 -5.01 -21.21
C PHE A 237 -1.11 -4.49 -21.69
N LYS A 238 -2.20 -5.26 -21.55
CA LYS A 238 -3.55 -4.77 -21.80
C LYS A 238 -3.92 -3.56 -20.95
N ARG A 239 -3.67 -3.59 -19.64
CA ARG A 239 -3.92 -2.45 -18.73
C ARG A 239 -3.12 -1.21 -19.15
N LEU A 240 -1.87 -1.36 -19.54
CA LEU A 240 -1.05 -0.28 -20.10
C LEU A 240 -1.65 0.26 -21.40
N LYS A 241 -2.01 -0.62 -22.34
CA LYS A 241 -2.60 -0.24 -23.65
C LYS A 241 -3.93 0.53 -23.49
N HIS A 242 -4.72 0.24 -22.45
CA HIS A 242 -5.95 0.99 -22.15
C HIS A 242 -5.70 2.30 -21.38
N GLY A 243 -4.46 2.74 -21.21
CA GLY A 243 -4.09 4.00 -20.55
C GLY A 243 -4.45 4.06 -19.07
N TRP A 244 -4.69 2.90 -18.41
CA TRP A 244 -5.01 2.86 -16.98
C TRP A 244 -3.90 3.49 -16.15
N TYR A 245 -2.65 3.10 -16.37
CA TYR A 245 -1.52 3.60 -15.59
C TYR A 245 -1.37 5.12 -15.69
N ARG A 246 -1.48 5.68 -16.91
CA ARG A 246 -1.45 7.14 -17.09
C ARG A 246 -2.58 7.84 -16.34
N ARG A 247 -3.81 7.29 -16.35
CA ARG A 247 -4.94 7.88 -15.60
C ARG A 247 -4.67 7.90 -14.11
N GLU A 248 -4.10 6.82 -13.54
CA GLU A 248 -3.73 6.81 -12.13
C GLU A 248 -2.63 7.84 -11.81
N VAL A 249 -1.58 7.93 -12.66
CA VAL A 249 -0.53 8.96 -12.50
C VAL A 249 -1.13 10.36 -12.53
N VAL A 250 -2.05 10.65 -13.45
CA VAL A 250 -2.72 11.97 -13.54
C VAL A 250 -3.48 12.31 -12.26
N LYS A 251 -4.23 11.36 -11.71
CA LYS A 251 -4.96 11.57 -10.45
C LYS A 251 -4.01 11.81 -9.27
N ILE A 252 -2.95 11.00 -9.15
CA ILE A 252 -1.94 11.15 -8.09
C ILE A 252 -1.25 12.51 -8.22
N VAL A 253 -0.84 12.92 -9.42
CA VAL A 253 -0.25 14.25 -9.67
C VAL A 253 -1.21 15.36 -9.25
N HIS A 254 -2.50 15.25 -9.59
CA HIS A 254 -3.51 16.22 -9.20
C HIS A 254 -3.66 16.34 -7.67
N ILE A 255 -3.75 15.19 -6.97
CA ILE A 255 -3.85 15.15 -5.50
C ILE A 255 -2.59 15.78 -4.87
N CYS A 256 -1.41 15.35 -5.31
CA CYS A 256 -0.15 15.84 -4.75
C CYS A 256 0.06 17.34 -4.99
N ASN A 257 -0.36 17.85 -6.15
CA ASN A 257 -0.31 19.27 -6.44
C ASN A 257 -1.29 20.08 -5.59
N GLY A 258 -2.46 19.53 -5.28
CA GLY A 258 -3.40 20.14 -4.34
C GLY A 258 -2.89 20.20 -2.90
N ILE A 259 -2.06 19.23 -2.48
CA ILE A 259 -1.43 19.18 -1.16
C ILE A 259 -0.30 20.23 -1.04
N ALA A 260 0.60 20.23 -2.01
CA ALA A 260 1.76 21.12 -2.02
C ALA A 260 2.03 21.62 -3.45
N PRO A 261 1.42 22.74 -3.86
CA PRO A 261 1.64 23.31 -5.18
C PRO A 261 3.12 23.50 -5.47
N ASN A 262 3.58 22.89 -6.56
CA ASN A 262 4.98 22.93 -6.98
C ASN A 262 5.06 23.10 -8.50
N GLY A 263 5.81 24.08 -8.97
CA GLY A 263 5.93 24.36 -10.40
C GLY A 263 6.49 23.21 -11.26
N GLU A 264 7.16 22.22 -10.68
CA GLU A 264 7.56 21.00 -11.38
C GLU A 264 6.39 20.02 -11.51
N ILE A 265 5.61 19.84 -10.44
CA ILE A 265 4.40 19.00 -10.45
C ILE A 265 3.33 19.59 -11.38
N ASP A 266 3.14 20.91 -11.37
CA ASP A 266 2.26 21.62 -12.31
C ASP A 266 2.66 21.37 -13.76
N ARG A 267 3.96 21.53 -14.07
CA ARG A 267 4.48 21.26 -15.43
C ARG A 267 4.26 19.81 -15.84
N LEU A 268 4.49 18.86 -14.92
CA LEU A 268 4.23 17.45 -15.17
C LEU A 268 2.73 17.21 -15.45
N GLY A 269 1.84 17.79 -14.65
CA GLY A 269 0.39 17.72 -14.84
C GLY A 269 -0.04 18.22 -16.23
N ASN A 270 0.47 19.37 -16.65
CA ASN A 270 0.20 19.95 -17.97
C ASN A 270 0.72 19.06 -19.12
N LEU A 271 1.91 18.46 -18.97
CA LEU A 271 2.46 17.52 -19.95
C LEU A 271 1.63 16.22 -20.02
N LEU A 272 1.10 15.75 -18.89
CA LEU A 272 0.22 14.61 -18.82
C LEU A 272 -1.18 14.90 -19.40
N ALA A 273 -1.66 16.12 -19.35
CA ALA A 273 -2.94 16.51 -19.97
C ALA A 273 -2.87 16.53 -21.49
N THR A 274 -1.69 16.74 -22.08
CA THR A 274 -1.50 16.86 -23.55
C THR A 274 -0.94 15.56 -24.14
N LYS A 275 -1.31 15.26 -25.42
CA LYS A 275 -0.88 14.03 -26.13
C LYS A 275 -0.10 14.33 -27.42
N ASN A 276 0.59 15.47 -27.50
CA ASN A 276 1.40 15.81 -28.67
C ASN A 276 2.84 15.30 -28.55
N LEU A 277 3.59 15.35 -29.66
CA LEU A 277 4.98 14.87 -29.73
C LEU A 277 5.90 15.65 -28.78
N PHE A 278 5.70 16.95 -28.64
CA PHE A 278 6.51 17.80 -27.77
C PHE A 278 6.34 17.44 -26.29
N SER A 279 5.12 17.14 -25.85
CA SER A 279 4.85 16.67 -24.48
C SER A 279 5.49 15.31 -24.22
N LYS A 280 5.46 14.40 -25.21
CA LYS A 280 6.14 13.09 -25.08
C LYS A 280 7.65 13.26 -24.88
N LEU A 281 8.31 14.10 -25.69
CA LEU A 281 9.74 14.36 -25.55
C LEU A 281 10.09 14.95 -24.17
N LYS A 282 9.29 15.89 -23.67
CA LYS A 282 9.47 16.47 -22.34
C LYS A 282 9.21 15.43 -21.21
N LEU A 283 8.22 14.55 -21.36
CA LEU A 283 7.94 13.49 -20.40
C LEU A 283 9.10 12.49 -20.28
N LEU A 284 9.87 12.26 -21.35
CA LEU A 284 11.07 11.41 -21.28
C LEU A 284 12.12 11.94 -20.30
N ALA A 285 12.21 13.26 -20.12
CA ALA A 285 13.13 13.85 -19.12
C ALA A 285 12.75 13.51 -17.69
N TYR A 286 11.47 13.21 -17.41
CA TYR A 286 11.01 12.82 -16.08
C TYR A 286 11.29 11.35 -15.73
N VAL A 287 11.61 10.50 -16.71
CA VAL A 287 11.77 9.05 -16.51
C VAL A 287 12.82 8.72 -15.45
N THR A 288 13.91 9.46 -15.40
CA THR A 288 15.00 9.25 -14.43
C THR A 288 14.60 9.59 -13.00
N LYS A 289 13.62 10.49 -12.82
CA LYS A 289 13.05 10.90 -11.53
C LYS A 289 11.83 10.06 -11.13
N ALA A 290 11.19 9.35 -12.08
CA ALA A 290 9.86 8.78 -11.98
C ALA A 290 9.84 7.34 -11.43
N ARG A 291 10.85 6.54 -11.69
CA ARG A 291 10.85 5.11 -11.31
C ARG A 291 12.18 4.72 -10.67
N ARG A 292 12.12 3.89 -9.61
CA ARG A 292 13.32 3.45 -8.87
C ARG A 292 14.14 2.43 -9.66
N SER A 293 13.47 1.40 -10.20
CA SER A 293 14.12 0.34 -10.98
C SER A 293 14.55 0.83 -12.37
N LEU A 294 15.77 0.44 -12.79
CA LEU A 294 16.26 0.75 -14.14
C LEU A 294 15.36 0.15 -15.22
N LEU A 295 14.95 -1.10 -15.04
CA LEU A 295 14.06 -1.78 -15.99
C LEU A 295 12.72 -1.03 -16.14
N ASP A 296 12.13 -0.61 -15.01
CA ASP A 296 10.87 0.13 -15.05
C ASP A 296 11.01 1.51 -15.71
N ARG A 297 12.19 2.16 -15.56
CA ARG A 297 12.51 3.39 -16.30
C ARG A 297 12.54 3.15 -17.81
N CYS A 298 13.25 2.10 -18.25
CA CYS A 298 13.30 1.73 -19.67
C CYS A 298 11.90 1.42 -20.22
N LEU A 299 11.08 0.68 -19.47
CA LEU A 299 9.71 0.35 -19.87
C LEU A 299 8.81 1.61 -19.92
N LEU A 300 8.95 2.54 -18.97
CA LEU A 300 8.23 3.80 -18.99
C LEU A 300 8.64 4.66 -20.18
N ALA A 301 9.95 4.80 -20.44
CA ALA A 301 10.46 5.53 -21.60
C ALA A 301 9.91 4.97 -22.92
N LEU A 302 9.96 3.63 -23.08
CA LEU A 302 9.41 2.96 -24.26
C LEU A 302 7.91 3.19 -24.39
N SER A 303 7.14 3.12 -23.31
CA SER A 303 5.70 3.34 -23.34
C SER A 303 5.33 4.78 -23.72
N ILE A 304 6.11 5.77 -23.27
CA ILE A 304 5.95 7.18 -23.66
C ILE A 304 6.27 7.35 -25.15
N ALA A 305 7.39 6.80 -25.64
CA ALA A 305 7.81 6.89 -27.03
C ALA A 305 6.77 6.28 -27.98
N LEU A 306 6.23 5.10 -27.64
CA LEU A 306 5.20 4.41 -28.41
C LEU A 306 3.80 5.04 -28.26
N GLY A 307 3.61 6.03 -27.37
CA GLY A 307 2.31 6.67 -27.14
C GLY A 307 1.28 5.77 -26.42
N ILE A 308 1.77 4.75 -25.71
CA ILE A 308 0.94 3.83 -24.90
C ILE A 308 0.71 4.40 -23.51
N PHE A 309 1.65 5.24 -23.03
CA PHE A 309 1.55 5.99 -21.75
C PHE A 309 0.83 7.32 -21.96
#